data_1b2da2497b428c5586a48ad0734eeb41
#
_entry.id   1b2da2497b428c5586a48ad0734eeb41
#
_cell.length_a   1.000
_cell.length_b   1.000
_cell.length_c   1.000
_cell.angle_alpha   90.00
_cell.angle_beta   90.00
_cell.angle_gamma   90.00
#
_symmetry.space_group_name_H-M   'P 1'
#
loop_
_entity.id
_entity.type
_entity.pdbx_description
1 polymer ?
#
loop_
_entity_poly.entity_id
_entity_poly.type
_entity_poly.pdbx_seq_one_letter_code
_entity_poly.pdbx_strand_id
1 'polypeptide(L)'
;MAYSTIPKVRRDGSIVLREQGGTSLQVAFEEGNFSVDVPKDDQTVIRDRSTIVTVRKGDEQPITGSFSFFFRDFTDNEAGSVRDFINKENFYSGNTSTGSTGTPFVEFYAIDIDFEVDGTIDGNTSANPKLTLSKAVCTFSLSEGDPGSYTINFTAYGGVSYTAGS
;
A
#
# COMPACT_ATOMS: atom_id res chain seq x y z
N MET A 1 25.60 5.84 10.64
CA MET A 1 24.71 5.08 9.74
C MET A 1 25.27 5.18 8.34
N ALA A 2 25.59 4.06 7.73
CA ALA A 2 25.97 4.03 6.32
C ALA A 2 24.69 3.92 5.48
N TYR A 3 24.49 4.85 4.56
CA TYR A 3 23.42 4.73 3.58
C TYR A 3 23.87 3.76 2.48
N SER A 4 22.95 2.90 2.04
CA SER A 4 23.22 2.13 0.82
C SER A 4 23.42 3.09 -0.36
N THR A 5 24.51 2.92 -1.06
CA THR A 5 24.81 3.71 -2.27
C THR A 5 24.19 3.10 -3.52
N ILE A 6 23.59 1.93 -3.40
CA ILE A 6 22.98 1.21 -4.51
C ILE A 6 21.49 1.57 -4.56
N PRO A 7 21.01 2.23 -5.63
CA PRO A 7 19.58 2.51 -5.78
C PRO A 7 18.82 1.22 -6.01
N LYS A 8 17.69 1.06 -5.31
CA LYS A 8 16.79 -0.06 -5.53
C LYS A 8 16.11 0.05 -6.90
N VAL A 9 16.09 -1.03 -7.65
CA VAL A 9 15.43 -1.08 -8.95
C VAL A 9 13.97 -1.43 -8.74
N ARG A 10 13.06 -0.65 -9.33
CA ARG A 10 11.61 -0.81 -9.12
C ARG A 10 11.07 -2.19 -9.51
N ARG A 11 11.65 -2.82 -10.52
CA ARG A 11 11.27 -4.18 -10.96
C ARG A 11 11.53 -5.27 -9.91
N ASP A 12 12.35 -4.96 -8.90
CA ASP A 12 12.68 -5.90 -7.84
C ASP A 12 11.68 -5.83 -6.68
N GLY A 13 10.64 -5.02 -6.82
CA GLY A 13 9.57 -4.89 -5.84
C GLY A 13 8.45 -5.92 -6.01
N SER A 14 7.80 -6.28 -4.92
CA SER A 14 6.56 -7.05 -4.91
C SER A 14 5.50 -6.38 -4.05
N ILE A 15 4.24 -6.56 -4.41
CA ILE A 15 3.10 -6.07 -3.63
C ILE A 15 2.36 -7.28 -3.07
N VAL A 16 2.11 -7.26 -1.77
CA VAL A 16 1.33 -8.29 -1.08
C VAL A 16 0.16 -7.61 -0.38
N LEU A 17 -1.04 -8.06 -0.68
CA LEU A 17 -2.27 -7.65 -0.01
C LEU A 17 -2.55 -8.62 1.13
N ARG A 18 -2.86 -8.11 2.32
CA ARG A 18 -3.15 -8.94 3.50
C ARG A 18 -4.46 -8.51 4.16
N GLU A 19 -5.20 -9.49 4.65
CA GLU A 19 -6.38 -9.28 5.46
C GLU A 19 -6.11 -9.62 6.94
N GLN A 20 -7.06 -9.34 7.84
CA GLN A 20 -6.89 -9.50 9.30
C GLN A 20 -6.69 -10.97 9.72
N GLY A 21 -7.31 -11.93 9.04
CA GLY A 21 -7.27 -13.35 9.37
C GLY A 21 -5.99 -14.07 8.88
N GLY A 22 -5.10 -13.38 8.19
CA GLY A 22 -3.82 -13.90 7.71
C GLY A 22 -3.81 -14.36 6.25
N THR A 23 -4.94 -14.30 5.54
CA THR A 23 -4.97 -14.56 4.09
C THR A 23 -4.20 -13.44 3.37
N SER A 24 -3.34 -13.83 2.47
CA SER A 24 -2.54 -12.90 1.67
C SER A 24 -2.60 -13.22 0.18
N LEU A 25 -2.50 -12.19 -0.63
CA LEU A 25 -2.43 -12.30 -2.08
C LEU A 25 -1.24 -11.50 -2.60
N GLN A 26 -0.31 -12.16 -3.26
CA GLN A 26 0.76 -11.49 -3.97
C GLN A 26 0.26 -11.03 -5.33
N VAL A 27 0.38 -9.74 -5.60
CA VAL A 27 0.03 -9.17 -6.89
C VAL A 27 1.15 -9.47 -7.88
N ALA A 28 0.79 -10.06 -9.02
CA ALA A 28 1.72 -10.27 -10.12
C ALA A 28 2.01 -8.92 -10.80
N PHE A 29 3.13 -8.35 -10.47
CA PHE A 29 3.52 -6.98 -10.77
C PHE A 29 4.71 -6.98 -11.73
N GLU A 30 4.57 -6.40 -12.91
CA GLU A 30 5.61 -6.49 -13.92
C GLU A 30 6.55 -5.29 -14.00
N GLU A 31 6.08 -4.07 -13.76
CA GLU A 31 6.95 -2.89 -13.67
C GLU A 31 6.32 -1.81 -12.80
N GLY A 32 7.12 -1.37 -11.83
CA GLY A 32 6.75 -0.56 -10.72
C GLY A 32 6.00 0.74 -10.96
N ASN A 33 4.69 0.70 -10.94
CA ASN A 33 3.83 1.88 -10.87
C ASN A 33 3.29 2.13 -9.45
N PHE A 34 3.93 1.57 -8.43
CA PHE A 34 3.54 1.81 -7.05
C PHE A 34 3.92 3.23 -6.65
N SER A 35 2.95 4.02 -6.25
CA SER A 35 3.15 5.35 -5.72
C SER A 35 2.40 5.54 -4.41
N VAL A 36 3.02 6.24 -3.48
CA VAL A 36 2.45 6.58 -2.17
C VAL A 36 2.73 8.04 -1.87
N ASP A 37 1.71 8.75 -1.45
CA ASP A 37 1.81 10.09 -0.90
C ASP A 37 1.48 10.03 0.60
N VAL A 38 2.48 10.37 1.41
CA VAL A 38 2.36 10.44 2.87
C VAL A 38 2.33 11.90 3.27
N PRO A 39 1.15 12.54 3.33
CA PRO A 39 1.04 13.93 3.70
C PRO A 39 1.42 14.13 5.16
N LYS A 40 1.84 15.34 5.47
CA LYS A 40 1.94 15.78 6.87
C LYS A 40 0.56 16.18 7.36
N ASP A 41 0.38 16.07 8.66
CA ASP A 41 -0.79 16.62 9.32
C ASP A 41 -0.97 18.10 8.98
N ASP A 42 -2.19 18.57 9.00
CA ASP A 42 -2.49 19.98 8.78
C ASP A 42 -1.73 20.85 9.79
N GLN A 43 -1.27 22.00 9.30
CA GLN A 43 -0.49 22.93 10.10
C GLN A 43 -1.25 24.24 10.30
N THR A 44 -1.49 24.59 11.55
CA THR A 44 -2.06 25.90 11.90
C THR A 44 -0.93 26.85 12.31
N VAL A 45 -0.67 27.85 11.48
CA VAL A 45 0.36 28.84 11.73
C VAL A 45 -0.24 30.01 12.53
N ILE A 46 0.27 30.25 13.71
CA ILE A 46 -0.11 31.38 14.57
C ILE A 46 0.93 32.48 14.40
N ARG A 47 0.48 33.69 14.05
CA ARG A 47 1.33 34.85 13.78
C ARG A 47 1.01 35.99 14.76
N ASP A 48 2.05 36.72 15.14
CA ASP A 48 1.94 38.00 15.78
C ASP A 48 2.67 39.04 14.93
N ARG A 49 1.97 40.08 14.49
CA ARG A 49 2.51 41.18 13.66
C ARG A 49 3.38 40.70 12.48
N SER A 50 2.87 39.77 11.72
CA SER A 50 3.55 39.12 10.58
C SER A 50 4.68 38.17 10.95
N THR A 51 5.02 37.99 12.20
CA THR A 51 6.02 37.02 12.66
C THR A 51 5.33 35.71 13.05
N ILE A 52 5.89 34.58 12.65
CA ILE A 52 5.40 33.27 13.08
C ILE A 52 5.80 33.06 14.53
N VAL A 53 4.81 32.92 15.42
CA VAL A 53 5.02 32.68 16.85
C VAL A 53 5.06 31.19 17.12
N THR A 54 4.14 30.42 16.52
CA THR A 54 4.09 28.98 16.69
C THR A 54 3.37 28.32 15.50
N VAL A 55 3.65 27.04 15.31
CA VAL A 55 2.95 26.16 14.38
C VAL A 55 2.36 25.03 15.18
N ARG A 56 1.04 24.87 15.15
CA ARG A 56 0.33 23.79 15.81
C ARG A 56 -0.03 22.70 14.81
N LYS A 57 -0.02 21.47 15.30
CA LYS A 57 -0.55 20.31 14.58
C LYS A 57 -2.07 20.47 14.43
N GLY A 58 -2.57 20.32 13.22
CA GLY A 58 -4.00 20.24 12.90
C GLY A 58 -4.44 18.78 12.73
N ASP A 59 -5.38 18.57 11.82
CA ASP A 59 -5.96 17.25 11.59
C ASP A 59 -4.97 16.30 10.90
N GLU A 60 -5.05 15.04 11.27
CA GLU A 60 -4.29 13.97 10.64
C GLU A 60 -4.81 13.72 9.23
N GLN A 61 -3.90 13.60 8.27
CA GLN A 61 -4.24 13.38 6.87
C GLN A 61 -4.05 11.91 6.50
N PRO A 62 -5.01 11.30 5.78
CA PRO A 62 -4.87 9.92 5.31
C PRO A 62 -3.77 9.80 4.25
N ILE A 63 -3.17 8.63 4.18
CA ILE A 63 -2.16 8.29 3.18
C ILE A 63 -2.87 7.82 1.92
N THR A 64 -2.49 8.36 0.78
CA THR A 64 -3.06 7.97 -0.51
C THR A 64 -2.00 7.38 -1.43
N GLY A 65 -2.44 6.57 -2.36
CA GLY A 65 -1.53 6.02 -3.35
C GLY A 65 -2.25 5.18 -4.40
N SER A 66 -1.47 4.66 -5.30
CA SER A 66 -1.97 3.81 -6.38
C SER A 66 -0.90 2.84 -6.87
N PHE A 67 -1.34 1.76 -7.47
CA PHE A 67 -0.51 0.88 -8.27
C PHE A 67 -1.32 0.31 -9.42
N SER A 68 -0.64 -0.11 -10.47
CA SER A 68 -1.26 -0.72 -11.64
C SER A 68 -0.52 -1.98 -12.05
N PHE A 69 -1.23 -2.88 -12.67
CA PHE A 69 -0.70 -4.13 -13.19
C PHE A 69 -1.48 -4.54 -14.44
N PHE A 70 -0.85 -5.35 -15.29
CA PHE A 70 -1.48 -5.81 -16.51
C PHE A 70 -2.57 -6.84 -16.23
N PHE A 71 -3.62 -6.78 -17.04
CA PHE A 71 -4.65 -7.81 -17.04
C PHE A 71 -4.03 -9.13 -17.51
N ARG A 72 -4.14 -10.15 -16.68
CA ARG A 72 -3.80 -11.53 -17.03
C ARG A 72 -5.06 -12.37 -17.03
N ASP A 73 -5.13 -13.33 -17.93
CA ASP A 73 -6.24 -14.25 -18.01
C ASP A 73 -6.33 -15.06 -16.69
N PHE A 74 -7.52 -15.07 -16.10
CA PHE A 74 -7.80 -15.81 -14.88
C PHE A 74 -8.27 -17.22 -15.29
N THR A 75 -7.33 -18.09 -15.60
CA THR A 75 -7.63 -19.47 -16.02
C THR A 75 -7.87 -20.42 -14.86
N ASP A 76 -7.55 -20.01 -13.63
CA ASP A 76 -7.71 -20.84 -12.44
C ASP A 76 -8.86 -20.32 -11.54
N ASN A 77 -9.90 -21.14 -11.43
CA ASN A 77 -11.00 -20.90 -10.50
C ASN A 77 -10.59 -20.97 -9.02
N GLU A 78 -9.37 -21.41 -8.72
CA GLU A 78 -8.85 -21.54 -7.35
C GLU A 78 -8.01 -20.35 -6.89
N ALA A 79 -7.50 -19.55 -7.82
CA ALA A 79 -6.78 -18.32 -7.48
C ALA A 79 -7.72 -17.13 -7.64
N GLY A 80 -8.24 -16.63 -6.55
CA GLY A 80 -9.06 -15.44 -6.56
C GLY A 80 -8.31 -14.24 -7.14
N SER A 81 -9.01 -13.38 -7.85
CA SER A 81 -8.42 -12.20 -8.47
C SER A 81 -8.10 -11.12 -7.43
N VAL A 82 -7.21 -10.17 -7.79
CA VAL A 82 -6.95 -8.97 -6.97
C VAL A 82 -8.25 -8.18 -6.75
N ARG A 83 -9.12 -8.09 -7.75
CA ARG A 83 -10.45 -7.50 -7.64
C ARG A 83 -11.27 -8.17 -6.55
N ASP A 84 -11.34 -9.51 -6.57
CA ASP A 84 -12.12 -10.27 -5.60
C ASP A 84 -11.58 -10.10 -4.17
N PHE A 85 -10.24 -10.02 -4.04
CA PHE A 85 -9.60 -9.75 -2.75
C PHE A 85 -9.98 -8.37 -2.20
N ILE A 86 -9.94 -7.34 -3.05
CA ILE A 86 -10.26 -5.96 -2.66
C ILE A 86 -11.74 -5.78 -2.34
N ASN A 87 -12.62 -6.46 -3.07
CA ASN A 87 -14.08 -6.36 -2.89
C ASN A 87 -14.63 -7.36 -1.87
N LYS A 88 -13.81 -8.27 -1.37
CA LYS A 88 -14.27 -9.36 -0.50
C LYS A 88 -15.33 -10.24 -1.18
N GLU A 89 -15.08 -10.61 -2.42
CA GLU A 89 -15.97 -11.41 -3.25
C GLU A 89 -15.43 -12.84 -3.50
N ASN A 90 -16.29 -13.72 -3.96
CA ASN A 90 -15.96 -15.08 -4.40
C ASN A 90 -15.08 -15.85 -3.40
N PHE A 91 -13.89 -16.25 -3.80
CA PHE A 91 -12.94 -17.01 -2.99
C PHE A 91 -12.57 -16.28 -1.68
N TYR A 92 -12.56 -14.95 -1.70
CA TYR A 92 -12.19 -14.12 -0.55
C TYR A 92 -13.39 -13.60 0.26
N SER A 93 -14.61 -14.14 0.04
CA SER A 93 -15.82 -13.70 0.76
C SER A 93 -15.72 -13.87 2.29
N GLY A 94 -14.89 -14.79 2.76
CA GLY A 94 -14.62 -15.02 4.19
C GLY A 94 -13.58 -14.09 4.82
N ASN A 95 -12.90 -13.25 4.05
CA ASN A 95 -11.84 -12.37 4.56
C ASN A 95 -12.37 -11.39 5.61
N THR A 96 -11.52 -11.04 6.56
CA THR A 96 -11.83 -10.09 7.64
C THR A 96 -11.11 -8.77 7.40
N SER A 97 -11.83 -7.66 7.57
CA SER A 97 -11.28 -6.32 7.39
C SER A 97 -10.22 -5.99 8.45
N THR A 98 -9.08 -5.47 8.05
CA THR A 98 -8.07 -4.92 8.97
C THR A 98 -8.56 -3.66 9.69
N GLY A 99 -9.57 -2.98 9.14
CA GLY A 99 -10.21 -1.81 9.75
C GLY A 99 -11.12 -2.12 10.93
N SER A 100 -11.52 -3.38 11.10
CA SER A 100 -12.49 -3.79 12.13
C SER A 100 -11.92 -3.84 13.55
N THR A 101 -10.62 -3.72 13.73
CA THR A 101 -9.94 -3.77 15.03
C THR A 101 -8.99 -2.59 15.21
N GLY A 102 -8.80 -2.16 16.45
CA GLY A 102 -7.87 -1.08 16.79
C GLY A 102 -8.34 0.32 16.36
N THR A 103 -7.43 1.28 16.44
CA THR A 103 -7.67 2.69 16.11
C THR A 103 -6.79 3.08 14.92
N PRO A 104 -7.31 3.82 13.93
CA PRO A 104 -8.72 4.18 13.75
C PRO A 104 -9.59 2.98 13.36
N PHE A 105 -10.88 3.02 13.72
CA PHE A 105 -11.85 2.07 13.19
C PHE A 105 -12.28 2.51 11.78
N VAL A 106 -12.23 1.57 10.83
CA VAL A 106 -12.62 1.81 9.44
C VAL A 106 -13.79 0.90 9.11
N GLU A 107 -14.96 1.50 8.88
CA GLU A 107 -16.21 0.76 8.61
C GLU A 107 -16.18 0.02 7.27
N PHE A 108 -15.50 0.59 6.29
CA PHE A 108 -15.31 -0.05 4.99
C PHE A 108 -14.34 -1.23 5.08
N TYR A 109 -14.48 -2.18 4.15
CA TYR A 109 -13.50 -3.24 4.02
C TYR A 109 -12.11 -2.67 3.72
N ALA A 110 -11.19 -2.89 4.63
CA ALA A 110 -9.82 -2.43 4.54
C ALA A 110 -8.85 -3.60 4.60
N ILE A 111 -7.74 -3.46 3.93
CA ILE A 111 -6.65 -4.43 3.85
C ILE A 111 -5.33 -3.76 4.17
N ASP A 112 -4.31 -4.53 4.48
CA ASP A 112 -2.94 -4.03 4.57
C ASP A 112 -2.23 -4.26 3.24
N ILE A 113 -1.42 -3.29 2.83
CA ILE A 113 -0.64 -3.34 1.60
C ILE A 113 0.83 -3.34 1.98
N ASP A 114 1.54 -4.41 1.65
CA ASP A 114 2.98 -4.51 1.81
C ASP A 114 3.66 -4.30 0.46
N PHE A 115 4.55 -3.35 0.40
CA PHE A 115 5.49 -3.20 -0.71
C PHE A 115 6.87 -3.62 -0.24
N GLU A 116 7.40 -4.68 -0.83
CA GLU A 116 8.67 -5.29 -0.45
C GLU A 116 9.64 -5.23 -1.63
N VAL A 117 10.89 -4.87 -1.39
CA VAL A 117 11.95 -4.85 -2.40
C VAL A 117 12.92 -5.97 -2.11
N ASP A 118 13.25 -6.77 -3.12
CA ASP A 118 14.21 -7.87 -2.95
C ASP A 118 15.60 -7.32 -2.58
N GLY A 119 16.07 -7.65 -1.38
CA GLY A 119 17.37 -7.25 -0.86
C GLY A 119 18.54 -8.08 -1.38
N THR A 120 18.28 -9.23 -1.99
CA THR A 120 19.36 -10.14 -2.46
C THR A 120 20.16 -9.56 -3.63
N ILE A 121 19.54 -8.69 -4.42
CA ILE A 121 20.19 -8.04 -5.57
C ILE A 121 21.26 -7.02 -5.13
N ASP A 122 21.17 -6.51 -3.91
CA ASP A 122 22.16 -5.59 -3.34
C ASP A 122 23.35 -6.28 -2.67
N GLY A 123 23.42 -7.61 -2.73
CA GLY A 123 24.42 -8.37 -1.97
C GLY A 123 24.12 -8.41 -0.46
N ASN A 124 22.99 -7.90 -0.03
CA ASN A 124 22.48 -8.03 1.33
C ASN A 124 21.58 -9.27 1.43
N THR A 125 22.00 -10.23 2.23
CA THR A 125 21.38 -11.58 2.27
C THR A 125 20.35 -11.74 3.37
N SER A 126 20.03 -10.69 4.14
CA SER A 126 19.38 -10.93 5.42
C SER A 126 17.90 -10.61 5.45
N ALA A 127 17.40 -9.52 4.97
CA ALA A 127 15.96 -9.25 4.94
C ALA A 127 15.61 -8.21 3.89
N ASN A 128 14.44 -8.36 3.30
CA ASN A 128 13.95 -7.40 2.32
C ASN A 128 13.38 -6.16 3.03
N PRO A 129 13.78 -4.95 2.62
CA PRO A 129 13.12 -3.74 3.11
C PRO A 129 11.66 -3.72 2.67
N LYS A 130 10.78 -3.42 3.61
CA LYS A 130 9.35 -3.47 3.41
C LYS A 130 8.67 -2.22 3.92
N LEU A 131 7.78 -1.68 3.10
CA LEU A 131 6.83 -0.63 3.45
C LEU A 131 5.46 -1.26 3.66
N THR A 132 4.86 -1.06 4.81
CA THR A 132 3.52 -1.54 5.12
C THR A 132 2.57 -0.35 5.29
N LEU A 133 1.48 -0.38 4.54
CA LEU A 133 0.36 0.56 4.64
C LEU A 133 -0.80 -0.16 5.30
N SER A 134 -1.23 0.34 6.45
CA SER A 134 -2.26 -0.32 7.24
C SER A 134 -3.63 0.29 7.00
N LYS A 135 -4.66 -0.56 7.02
CA LYS A 135 -6.07 -0.19 6.87
C LYS A 135 -6.35 0.61 5.58
N ALA A 136 -5.87 0.10 4.47
CA ALA A 136 -6.10 0.68 3.16
C ALA A 136 -7.47 0.28 2.62
N VAL A 137 -8.28 1.27 2.29
CA VAL A 137 -9.52 1.11 1.53
C VAL A 137 -9.18 1.30 0.06
N CYS A 138 -9.44 0.27 -0.74
CA CYS A 138 -9.04 0.24 -2.14
C CYS A 138 -10.23 0.43 -3.06
N THR A 139 -9.98 1.10 -4.16
CA THR A 139 -10.88 1.18 -5.31
C THR A 139 -10.20 0.61 -6.54
N PHE A 140 -10.99 0.07 -7.43
CA PHE A 140 -10.54 -0.67 -8.58
C PHE A 140 -11.04 -0.02 -9.87
N SER A 141 -10.16 0.13 -10.85
CA SER A 141 -10.52 0.53 -12.20
C SER A 141 -9.82 -0.33 -13.24
N LEU A 142 -10.52 -0.59 -14.33
CA LEU A 142 -10.02 -1.33 -15.49
C LEU A 142 -9.89 -0.38 -16.68
N SER A 143 -8.75 -0.39 -17.33
CA SER A 143 -8.54 0.28 -18.61
C SER A 143 -8.35 -0.76 -19.70
N GLU A 144 -9.20 -0.67 -20.74
CA GLU A 144 -9.02 -1.47 -21.95
C GLU A 144 -7.80 -0.94 -22.72
N GLY A 145 -6.98 -1.85 -23.19
CA GLY A 145 -5.76 -1.54 -23.94
C GLY A 145 -5.10 -2.81 -24.45
N ASP A 146 -3.97 -2.67 -25.11
CA ASP A 146 -3.14 -3.79 -25.57
C ASP A 146 -1.71 -3.64 -25.00
N PRO A 147 -1.43 -4.24 -23.84
CA PRO A 147 -2.33 -5.01 -22.97
C PRO A 147 -3.26 -4.13 -22.10
N GLY A 148 -4.42 -4.69 -21.72
CA GLY A 148 -5.31 -4.07 -20.73
C GLY A 148 -4.65 -3.97 -19.35
N SER A 149 -5.00 -2.96 -18.58
CA SER A 149 -4.41 -2.74 -17.26
C SER A 149 -5.47 -2.48 -16.19
N TYR A 150 -5.15 -2.93 -14.98
CA TYR A 150 -5.87 -2.61 -13.76
C TYR A 150 -5.15 -1.52 -13.00
N THR A 151 -5.91 -0.59 -12.45
CA THR A 151 -5.39 0.41 -11.52
C THR A 151 -6.14 0.32 -10.20
N ILE A 152 -5.40 0.19 -9.12
CA ILE A 152 -5.88 0.21 -7.76
C ILE A 152 -5.48 1.54 -7.13
N ASN A 153 -6.49 2.31 -6.69
CA ASN A 153 -6.26 3.48 -5.87
C ASN A 153 -6.61 3.12 -4.42
N PHE A 154 -5.82 3.59 -3.48
CA PHE A 154 -6.06 3.29 -2.08
C PHE A 154 -5.90 4.52 -1.20
N THR A 155 -6.63 4.49 -0.07
CA THR A 155 -6.49 5.46 1.02
C THR A 155 -6.25 4.66 2.30
N ALA A 156 -5.09 4.83 2.92
CA ALA A 156 -4.71 4.13 4.15
C ALA A 156 -4.91 5.02 5.36
N TYR A 157 -5.65 4.52 6.33
CA TYR A 157 -6.01 5.24 7.55
C TYR A 157 -5.20 4.78 8.77
N GLY A 158 -4.58 3.63 8.70
CA GLY A 158 -3.80 3.04 9.81
C GLY A 158 -2.33 3.48 9.87
N GLY A 159 -1.93 4.37 8.97
CA GLY A 159 -0.56 4.85 8.91
C GLY A 159 0.37 3.99 8.04
N VAL A 160 1.64 4.35 8.06
CA VAL A 160 2.71 3.69 7.33
C VAL A 160 3.79 3.22 8.29
N SER A 161 4.29 2.01 8.09
CA SER A 161 5.47 1.51 8.79
C SER A 161 6.52 1.06 7.78
N TYR A 162 7.77 1.20 8.17
CA TYR A 162 8.91 0.78 7.36
C TYR A 162 9.76 -0.21 8.15
N THR A 163 10.04 -1.35 7.53
CA THR A 163 10.97 -2.34 8.05
C THR A 163 12.21 -2.32 7.18
N ALA A 164 13.35 -1.95 7.76
CA ALA A 164 14.62 -1.97 7.05
C ALA A 164 15.05 -3.42 6.78
N GLY A 165 15.66 -3.64 5.63
CA GLY A 165 16.46 -4.84 5.41
C GLY A 165 17.67 -4.84 6.36
N SER A 166 17.97 -5.94 6.97
CA SER A 166 19.12 -6.10 7.89
C SER A 166 20.27 -6.82 7.23
#